data_7bd60f486a5515a74ea0bff482da4638
#
_entry.id   7bd60f486a5515a74ea0bff482da4638
#
_cell.length_a   1.000
_cell.length_b   1.000
_cell.length_c   1.000
_cell.angle_alpha   90.00
_cell.angle_beta   90.00
_cell.angle_gamma   90.00
#
_symmetry.space_group_name_H-M   'P 1'
#
loop_
_entity.id
_entity.type
_entity.pdbx_description
1 polymer ?
#
loop_
_entity_poly.entity_id
_entity_poly.type
_entity_poly.pdbx_seq_one_letter_code
_entity_poly.pdbx_strand_id
1 'polypeptide(L)'
;AFTSTMIRKVKYERVDDSNNPEGYSWKIIALTPLYGGAGDKVSITSIDIYEFNLSVDDVTGITTGAEGDLVLSVSTVGIGDLYMNRDNLPTFNSFGHYIVKVTVDNDGPEYAIDSTGIGEWVMQRYGISVNQRGRRKLNDLGFGGDAILNDNIHTKVFRMHGPGIGRDSRVFRSFYSTTDLATLFTEDGGYNSITWSIPYKSQRSE
;
A
#
# COMPACT_ATOMS: atom_id res chain seq x y z
N ALA A 1 18.21 -14.03 -14.16
CA ALA A 1 18.36 -12.82 -13.34
C ALA A 1 17.42 -11.75 -13.88
N PHE A 2 16.76 -11.00 -13.03
CA PHE A 2 15.92 -9.86 -13.41
C PHE A 2 16.44 -8.59 -12.73
N THR A 3 16.13 -7.44 -13.35
CA THR A 3 16.45 -6.12 -12.78
C THR A 3 15.15 -5.45 -12.37
N SER A 4 15.10 -4.94 -11.14
CA SER A 4 13.99 -4.14 -10.64
C SER A 4 14.46 -2.69 -10.48
N THR A 5 13.69 -1.76 -11.03
CA THR A 5 13.96 -0.32 -10.92
C THR A 5 12.93 0.33 -10.01
N MET A 6 13.42 1.05 -9.00
CA MET A 6 12.57 1.77 -8.05
C MET A 6 12.90 3.26 -8.09
N ILE A 7 11.87 4.10 -8.15
CA ILE A 7 11.99 5.55 -8.35
C ILE A 7 11.38 6.28 -7.15
N ARG A 8 12.01 7.41 -6.77
CA ARG A 8 11.53 8.36 -5.77
C ARG A 8 12.09 9.74 -6.05
N LYS A 9 11.28 10.78 -5.92
CA LYS A 9 11.74 12.17 -5.89
C LYS A 9 11.93 12.63 -4.45
N VAL A 10 12.91 13.47 -4.23
CA VAL A 10 13.27 14.02 -2.90
C VAL A 10 13.32 15.54 -3.00
N LYS A 11 12.66 16.24 -2.06
CA LYS A 11 12.80 17.68 -1.88
C LYS A 11 13.79 17.96 -0.76
N TYR A 12 14.74 18.81 -1.03
CA TYR A 12 15.70 19.32 -0.06
C TYR A 12 15.47 20.80 0.18
N GLU A 13 15.75 21.23 1.39
CA GLU A 13 15.83 22.63 1.79
C GLU A 13 17.26 22.91 2.31
N ARG A 14 17.82 24.06 1.91
CA ARG A 14 19.05 24.57 2.47
C ARG A 14 18.73 25.25 3.81
N VAL A 15 19.37 24.81 4.87
CA VAL A 15 19.20 25.35 6.22
C VAL A 15 20.55 25.87 6.73
N ASP A 16 20.53 26.96 7.47
CA ASP A 16 21.73 27.47 8.11
C ASP A 16 22.22 26.47 9.17
N ASP A 17 23.53 26.22 9.16
CA ASP A 17 24.17 25.26 10.06
C ASP A 17 25.57 25.78 10.44
N SER A 18 25.65 26.39 11.61
CA SER A 18 26.89 26.95 12.13
C SER A 18 27.97 25.92 12.49
N ASN A 19 27.59 24.64 12.58
CA ASN A 19 28.52 23.54 12.83
C ASN A 19 29.13 23.00 11.52
N ASN A 20 28.60 23.40 10.37
CA ASN A 20 29.15 23.04 9.08
C ASN A 20 30.12 24.11 8.62
N PRO A 21 31.34 23.75 8.17
CA PRO A 21 32.35 24.74 7.65
C PRO A 21 31.80 25.63 6.51
N GLU A 22 30.81 25.14 5.77
CA GLU A 22 30.13 25.88 4.69
C GLU A 22 29.03 26.82 5.18
N GLY A 23 28.70 26.80 6.50
CA GLY A 23 27.66 27.60 7.12
C GLY A 23 26.22 27.12 6.85
N TYR A 24 26.06 26.04 6.11
CA TYR A 24 24.72 25.44 5.82
C TYR A 24 24.77 23.94 5.68
N SER A 25 23.61 23.32 5.76
CA SER A 25 23.38 21.90 5.44
C SER A 25 22.11 21.72 4.61
N TRP A 26 21.96 20.54 4.00
CA TRP A 26 20.77 20.17 3.24
C TRP A 26 19.87 19.26 4.07
N LYS A 27 18.62 19.66 4.24
CA LYS A 27 17.60 18.89 4.97
C LYS A 27 16.58 18.34 4.01
N ILE A 28 16.29 17.03 4.12
CA ILE A 28 15.17 16.44 3.39
C ILE A 28 13.86 16.92 4.03
N ILE A 29 13.02 17.59 3.25
CA ILE A 29 11.74 18.15 3.71
C ILE A 29 10.54 17.35 3.21
N ALA A 30 10.64 16.67 2.08
CA ALA A 30 9.58 15.82 1.57
C ALA A 30 10.12 14.72 0.63
N LEU A 31 9.35 13.64 0.51
CA LEU A 31 9.62 12.49 -0.36
C LEU A 31 8.35 12.12 -1.10
N THR A 32 8.45 11.70 -2.36
CA THR A 32 7.34 11.00 -3.00
C THR A 32 7.26 9.55 -2.52
N PRO A 33 6.13 8.84 -2.70
CA PRO A 33 6.09 7.40 -2.61
C PRO A 33 7.21 6.77 -3.43
N LEU A 34 7.72 5.63 -2.99
CA LEU A 34 8.63 4.82 -3.79
C LEU A 34 7.79 3.93 -4.70
N TYR A 35 8.06 3.92 -5.99
CA TYR A 35 7.33 3.09 -6.95
C TYR A 35 8.25 2.53 -8.02
N GLY A 36 7.87 1.40 -8.60
CA GLY A 36 8.59 0.73 -9.66
C GLY A 36 8.59 -0.78 -9.51
N GLY A 37 9.35 -1.46 -10.36
CA GLY A 37 9.39 -2.91 -10.38
C GLY A 37 10.25 -3.49 -11.49
N ALA A 38 9.89 -4.68 -11.92
CA ALA A 38 10.48 -5.42 -13.01
C ALA A 38 9.40 -5.89 -13.98
N GLY A 39 9.69 -5.87 -15.28
CA GLY A 39 8.74 -6.22 -16.34
C GLY A 39 7.71 -5.15 -16.62
N ASP A 40 6.80 -5.42 -17.51
CA ASP A 40 5.80 -4.49 -18.05
C ASP A 40 4.38 -5.06 -18.14
N LYS A 41 4.18 -6.32 -17.70
CA LYS A 41 2.90 -7.02 -17.84
C LYS A 41 1.88 -6.68 -16.76
N VAL A 42 2.34 -6.27 -15.59
CA VAL A 42 1.47 -5.95 -14.48
C VAL A 42 1.79 -4.56 -13.92
N SER A 43 0.75 -3.79 -13.61
CA SER A 43 0.89 -2.49 -12.98
C SER A 43 -0.13 -2.27 -11.86
N ILE A 44 0.20 -1.40 -10.90
CA ILE A 44 -0.75 -0.85 -9.94
C ILE A 44 -1.25 0.47 -10.52
N THR A 45 -2.56 0.62 -10.69
CA THR A 45 -3.18 1.85 -11.22
C THR A 45 -3.67 2.78 -10.13
N SER A 46 -4.19 2.23 -9.02
CA SER A 46 -4.53 3.01 -7.83
C SER A 46 -4.39 2.20 -6.54
N ILE A 47 -4.29 2.94 -5.43
CA ILE A 47 -4.43 2.44 -4.07
C ILE A 47 -5.35 3.38 -3.33
N ASP A 48 -6.50 2.87 -2.89
CA ASP A 48 -7.49 3.61 -2.13
C ASP A 48 -7.69 2.94 -0.77
N ILE A 49 -7.72 3.74 0.29
CA ILE A 49 -7.94 3.24 1.65
C ILE A 49 -9.07 4.06 2.28
N TYR A 50 -10.09 3.35 2.73
CA TYR A 50 -11.24 3.94 3.42
C TYR A 50 -11.28 3.47 4.86
N GLU A 51 -11.94 4.22 5.72
CA GLU A 51 -12.43 3.70 6.99
C GLU A 51 -13.40 2.56 6.72
N PHE A 52 -13.51 1.63 7.66
CA PHE A 52 -14.43 0.51 7.54
C PHE A 52 -15.26 0.40 8.82
N ASN A 53 -16.53 0.79 8.70
CA ASN A 53 -17.46 0.84 9.82
C ASN A 53 -18.06 -0.54 10.03
N LEU A 54 -17.67 -1.21 11.11
CA LEU A 54 -18.25 -2.47 11.53
C LEU A 54 -19.54 -2.22 12.31
N SER A 55 -20.56 -2.98 12.00
CA SER A 55 -21.78 -3.07 12.78
C SER A 55 -22.07 -4.54 13.12
N VAL A 56 -22.59 -4.77 14.31
CA VAL A 56 -23.05 -6.09 14.74
C VAL A 56 -24.57 -6.04 14.83
N ASP A 57 -25.23 -6.93 14.17
CA ASP A 57 -26.67 -7.08 14.31
C ASP A 57 -26.98 -7.72 15.68
N ASP A 58 -27.67 -6.98 16.52
CA ASP A 58 -27.94 -7.37 17.91
C ASP A 58 -28.83 -8.63 18.03
N VAL A 59 -29.56 -9.00 16.99
CA VAL A 59 -30.46 -10.15 16.97
C VAL A 59 -29.74 -11.40 16.46
N THR A 60 -29.00 -11.28 15.39
CA THR A 60 -28.33 -12.42 14.72
C THR A 60 -26.89 -12.61 15.15
N GLY A 61 -26.27 -11.60 15.75
CA GLY A 61 -24.84 -11.57 16.07
C GLY A 61 -23.94 -11.48 14.82
N ILE A 62 -24.51 -11.27 13.64
CA ILE A 62 -23.77 -11.18 12.40
C ILE A 62 -23.05 -9.83 12.34
N THR A 63 -21.75 -9.87 12.13
CA THR A 63 -20.95 -8.67 11.89
C THR A 63 -20.97 -8.31 10.41
N THR A 64 -21.45 -7.12 10.10
CA THR A 64 -21.42 -6.52 8.77
C THR A 64 -20.46 -5.33 8.78
N GLY A 65 -20.16 -4.78 7.61
CA GLY A 65 -19.36 -3.58 7.53
C GLY A 65 -19.62 -2.81 6.24
N ALA A 66 -19.39 -1.50 6.31
CA ALA A 66 -19.54 -0.60 5.19
C ALA A 66 -18.32 0.32 5.09
N GLU A 67 -18.01 0.74 3.87
CA GLU A 67 -17.00 1.76 3.63
C GLU A 67 -17.44 3.09 4.23
N GLY A 68 -16.52 3.75 4.90
CA GLY A 68 -16.67 5.09 5.46
C GLY A 68 -15.86 6.12 4.65
N ASP A 69 -15.23 7.04 5.35
CA ASP A 69 -14.50 8.13 4.74
C ASP A 69 -13.20 7.66 4.06
N LEU A 70 -12.85 8.32 2.94
CA LEU A 70 -11.59 8.11 2.23
C LEU A 70 -10.43 8.68 3.05
N VAL A 71 -9.45 7.83 3.38
CA VAL A 71 -8.25 8.22 4.13
C VAL A 71 -7.06 8.48 3.21
N LEU A 72 -6.95 7.70 2.14
CA LEU A 72 -5.85 7.81 1.17
C LEU A 72 -6.34 7.41 -0.21
N SER A 73 -5.99 8.20 -1.21
CA SER A 73 -6.08 7.83 -2.63
C SER A 73 -4.78 8.19 -3.33
N VAL A 74 -4.18 7.24 -4.04
CA VAL A 74 -2.98 7.43 -4.84
C VAL A 74 -3.15 6.70 -6.16
N SER A 75 -2.89 7.39 -7.26
CA SER A 75 -2.97 6.83 -8.61
C SER A 75 -1.64 6.95 -9.35
N THR A 76 -1.50 6.24 -10.47
CA THR A 76 -0.32 6.34 -11.36
C THR A 76 -0.06 7.76 -11.81
N VAL A 77 -1.09 8.54 -12.07
CA VAL A 77 -0.96 9.95 -12.53
C VAL A 77 -0.36 10.83 -11.42
N GLY A 78 -0.63 10.54 -10.16
CA GLY A 78 -0.23 11.40 -9.04
C GLY A 78 0.98 10.91 -8.24
N ILE A 79 1.34 9.63 -8.32
CA ILE A 79 2.33 9.04 -7.41
C ILE A 79 3.72 9.71 -7.50
N GLY A 80 4.12 10.11 -8.69
CA GLY A 80 5.41 10.74 -8.93
C GLY A 80 5.53 12.18 -8.45
N ASP A 81 4.41 12.82 -8.08
CA ASP A 81 4.34 14.22 -7.65
C ASP A 81 3.68 14.38 -6.27
N LEU A 82 3.28 13.29 -5.65
CA LEU A 82 2.73 13.27 -4.30
C LEU A 82 3.85 13.41 -3.25
N TYR A 83 4.24 14.63 -2.95
CA TYR A 83 5.25 14.89 -1.93
C TYR A 83 4.66 14.79 -0.53
N MET A 84 5.18 13.84 0.23
CA MET A 84 4.81 13.57 1.62
C MET A 84 5.90 14.04 2.57
N ASN A 85 5.51 14.67 3.66
CA ASN A 85 6.33 15.02 4.82
C ASN A 85 5.66 14.53 6.11
N ARG A 86 6.23 14.80 7.26
CA ARG A 86 5.67 14.32 8.54
C ARG A 86 4.29 14.88 8.88
N ASP A 87 3.94 16.02 8.30
CA ASP A 87 2.71 16.77 8.65
C ASP A 87 1.54 16.35 7.77
N ASN A 88 1.80 15.87 6.55
CA ASN A 88 0.79 15.46 5.57
C ASN A 88 0.75 13.96 5.29
N LEU A 89 1.30 13.11 6.16
CA LEU A 89 1.16 11.67 6.03
C LEU A 89 -0.30 11.24 6.23
N PRO A 90 -0.79 10.28 5.43
CA PRO A 90 -2.06 9.64 5.74
C PRO A 90 -2.00 9.08 7.16
N THR A 91 -3.01 9.42 7.95
CA THR A 91 -3.05 9.12 9.38
C THR A 91 -4.19 8.18 9.68
N PHE A 92 -3.90 7.12 10.42
CA PHE A 92 -4.82 6.07 10.78
C PHE A 92 -4.96 5.97 12.30
N ASN A 93 -6.18 5.88 12.78
CA ASN A 93 -6.46 5.61 14.19
C ASN A 93 -6.07 4.18 14.54
N SER A 94 -5.29 4.00 15.60
CA SER A 94 -4.91 2.68 16.06
C SER A 94 -6.12 1.86 16.45
N PHE A 95 -6.09 0.59 16.05
CA PHE A 95 -7.17 -0.38 16.24
C PHE A 95 -8.46 -0.09 15.48
N GLY A 96 -8.56 1.03 14.75
CA GLY A 96 -9.62 1.27 13.79
C GLY A 96 -9.60 0.24 12.65
N HIS A 97 -10.75 0.02 12.04
CA HIS A 97 -10.88 -0.86 10.88
C HIS A 97 -10.85 -0.04 9.60
N TYR A 98 -10.19 -0.58 8.60
CA TYR A 98 -9.99 0.04 7.29
C TYR A 98 -10.14 -1.01 6.21
N ILE A 99 -10.48 -0.55 5.01
CA ILE A 99 -10.45 -1.36 3.80
C ILE A 99 -9.45 -0.75 2.83
N VAL A 100 -8.55 -1.56 2.30
CA VAL A 100 -7.66 -1.18 1.22
C VAL A 100 -8.12 -1.83 -0.07
N LYS A 101 -8.13 -1.04 -1.14
CA LYS A 101 -8.39 -1.46 -2.52
C LYS A 101 -7.16 -1.13 -3.35
N VAL A 102 -6.64 -2.11 -4.04
CA VAL A 102 -5.52 -1.96 -4.97
C VAL A 102 -6.03 -2.36 -6.35
N THR A 103 -6.17 -1.39 -7.23
CA THR A 103 -6.53 -1.66 -8.62
C THR A 103 -5.27 -2.01 -9.40
N VAL A 104 -5.35 -3.11 -10.11
CA VAL A 104 -4.25 -3.67 -10.90
C VAL A 104 -4.66 -3.70 -12.37
N ASP A 105 -3.71 -3.45 -13.23
CA ASP A 105 -3.80 -3.70 -14.67
C ASP A 105 -2.80 -4.80 -15.02
N ASN A 106 -3.27 -5.85 -15.70
CA ASN A 106 -2.47 -7.02 -16.03
C ASN A 106 -2.68 -7.40 -17.51
N ASP A 107 -1.68 -7.10 -18.32
CA ASP A 107 -1.61 -7.46 -19.74
C ASP A 107 -1.04 -8.87 -19.98
N GLY A 108 -0.71 -9.59 -18.92
CA GLY A 108 -0.24 -10.97 -19.00
C GLY A 108 -1.38 -11.94 -19.32
N PRO A 109 -1.05 -13.17 -19.77
CA PRO A 109 -2.06 -14.20 -19.93
C PRO A 109 -2.63 -14.58 -18.57
N GLU A 110 -3.94 -14.80 -18.51
CA GLU A 110 -4.56 -15.27 -17.26
C GLU A 110 -4.00 -16.64 -16.87
N TYR A 111 -3.63 -16.76 -15.62
CA TYR A 111 -3.23 -18.04 -15.07
C TYR A 111 -4.47 -18.80 -14.60
N ALA A 112 -4.87 -19.78 -15.37
CA ALA A 112 -5.96 -20.67 -15.01
C ALA A 112 -5.53 -21.62 -13.87
N ILE A 113 -5.40 -21.08 -12.66
CA ILE A 113 -5.42 -21.90 -11.46
C ILE A 113 -6.87 -22.02 -11.05
N ASP A 114 -7.48 -23.13 -11.35
CA ASP A 114 -8.87 -23.44 -11.07
C ASP A 114 -9.90 -22.43 -11.66
N SER A 115 -11.12 -22.49 -11.19
CA SER A 115 -12.24 -21.67 -11.67
C SER A 115 -12.18 -20.20 -11.22
N THR A 116 -11.11 -19.74 -10.57
CA THR A 116 -11.01 -18.40 -10.00
C THR A 116 -10.16 -17.43 -10.81
N GLY A 117 -9.46 -17.91 -11.85
CA GLY A 117 -8.75 -17.06 -12.81
C GLY A 117 -7.79 -16.03 -12.21
N ILE A 118 -7.13 -16.36 -11.09
CA ILE A 118 -6.23 -15.41 -10.41
C ILE A 118 -4.98 -15.21 -11.25
N GLY A 119 -4.96 -14.11 -12.01
CA GLY A 119 -3.82 -13.73 -12.85
C GLY A 119 -2.65 -13.13 -12.07
N GLU A 120 -2.90 -12.55 -10.89
CA GLU A 120 -1.88 -11.86 -10.12
C GLU A 120 -1.96 -12.12 -8.61
N TRP A 121 -0.85 -11.85 -7.95
CA TRP A 121 -0.73 -11.91 -6.49
C TRP A 121 -0.49 -10.54 -5.92
N VAL A 122 -1.48 -9.98 -5.21
CA VAL A 122 -1.38 -8.67 -4.58
C VAL A 122 -1.16 -8.81 -3.08
N MET A 123 -0.09 -8.17 -2.60
CA MET A 123 0.35 -8.22 -1.21
C MET A 123 0.58 -6.84 -0.63
N GLN A 124 0.11 -6.61 0.59
CA GLN A 124 0.58 -5.54 1.43
C GLN A 124 1.60 -6.07 2.45
N ARG A 125 2.76 -5.40 2.52
CA ARG A 125 3.73 -5.57 3.61
C ARG A 125 3.85 -4.23 4.35
N TYR A 126 3.87 -4.26 5.68
CA TYR A 126 3.93 -3.03 6.48
C TYR A 126 4.80 -3.22 7.70
N GLY A 127 5.41 -2.12 8.19
CA GLY A 127 6.23 -2.16 9.39
C GLY A 127 7.21 -1.01 9.51
N ILE A 128 8.08 -1.12 10.50
CA ILE A 128 9.09 -0.12 10.82
C ILE A 128 10.44 -0.49 10.21
N SER A 129 10.76 -1.76 10.23
CA SER A 129 12.05 -2.31 9.79
C SER A 129 11.90 -3.67 9.13
N VAL A 130 13.00 -4.18 8.61
CA VAL A 130 13.07 -5.51 7.96
C VAL A 130 12.57 -6.64 8.87
N ASN A 131 12.82 -6.53 10.16
CA ASN A 131 12.50 -7.58 11.15
C ASN A 131 11.13 -7.40 11.85
N GLN A 132 10.49 -6.24 11.66
CA GLN A 132 9.19 -5.92 12.27
C GLN A 132 8.17 -5.64 11.17
N ARG A 133 7.73 -6.69 10.49
CA ARG A 133 6.81 -6.60 9.35
C ARG A 133 5.58 -7.48 9.55
N GLY A 134 4.41 -6.88 9.28
CA GLY A 134 3.21 -7.62 8.96
C GLY A 134 3.06 -7.78 7.45
N ARG A 135 2.23 -8.75 7.06
CA ARG A 135 1.84 -8.98 5.66
C ARG A 135 0.37 -9.30 5.57
N ARG A 136 -0.26 -8.90 4.48
CA ARG A 136 -1.64 -9.23 4.13
C ARG A 136 -1.69 -9.58 2.65
N LYS A 137 -2.35 -10.68 2.32
CA LYS A 137 -2.76 -10.96 0.94
C LYS A 137 -4.07 -10.22 0.71
N LEU A 138 -4.16 -9.49 -0.39
CA LEU A 138 -5.41 -8.94 -0.89
C LEU A 138 -6.04 -9.97 -1.82
N ASN A 139 -7.34 -9.96 -1.95
CA ASN A 139 -8.06 -10.86 -2.83
C ASN A 139 -9.04 -10.11 -3.73
N ASP A 140 -9.33 -10.72 -4.87
CA ASP A 140 -10.31 -10.32 -5.86
C ASP A 140 -11.24 -11.52 -6.09
N LEU A 141 -11.96 -11.91 -5.03
CA LEU A 141 -12.74 -13.16 -4.97
C LEU A 141 -14.24 -12.93 -4.65
N GLY A 142 -14.70 -11.67 -4.64
CA GLY A 142 -16.07 -11.32 -4.32
C GLY A 142 -16.45 -11.56 -2.85
N PHE A 143 -15.49 -11.61 -1.92
CA PHE A 143 -15.76 -11.77 -0.48
C PHE A 143 -14.68 -11.14 0.40
N GLY A 144 -14.97 -11.01 1.71
CA GLY A 144 -14.00 -10.50 2.69
C GLY A 144 -13.69 -9.02 2.53
N GLY A 145 -14.67 -8.24 2.08
CA GLY A 145 -14.56 -6.80 1.77
C GLY A 145 -14.47 -6.52 0.27
N ASP A 146 -14.17 -7.51 -0.52
CA ASP A 146 -14.26 -7.46 -1.97
C ASP A 146 -15.70 -7.64 -2.41
N ALA A 147 -16.17 -6.78 -3.31
CA ALA A 147 -17.58 -6.75 -3.72
C ALA A 147 -17.86 -7.53 -5.01
N ILE A 148 -16.88 -7.61 -5.90
CA ILE A 148 -17.04 -8.17 -7.24
C ILE A 148 -15.85 -9.08 -7.54
N LEU A 149 -16.14 -10.30 -7.91
CA LEU A 149 -15.15 -11.30 -8.31
C LEU A 149 -14.49 -10.90 -9.63
N ASN A 150 -13.17 -10.94 -9.70
CA ASN A 150 -12.36 -10.71 -10.91
C ASN A 150 -12.63 -9.35 -11.59
N ASP A 151 -12.70 -8.29 -10.80
CA ASP A 151 -12.79 -6.91 -11.32
C ASP A 151 -11.44 -6.16 -11.30
N ASN A 152 -10.36 -6.88 -10.99
CA ASN A 152 -8.99 -6.37 -10.83
C ASN A 152 -8.82 -5.38 -9.68
N ILE A 153 -9.77 -5.35 -8.73
CA ILE A 153 -9.69 -4.56 -7.50
C ILE A 153 -9.43 -5.50 -6.32
N HIS A 154 -8.16 -5.67 -6.01
CA HIS A 154 -7.76 -6.50 -4.88
C HIS A 154 -8.00 -5.81 -3.56
N THR A 155 -8.77 -6.44 -2.69
CA THR A 155 -9.33 -5.84 -1.48
C THR A 155 -8.90 -6.58 -0.22
N LYS A 156 -8.78 -5.82 0.89
CA LYS A 156 -8.60 -6.39 2.22
C LYS A 156 -9.13 -5.47 3.32
N VAL A 157 -10.05 -5.97 4.11
CA VAL A 157 -10.41 -5.34 5.39
C VAL A 157 -9.34 -5.71 6.44
N PHE A 158 -8.91 -4.72 7.21
CA PHE A 158 -7.89 -4.92 8.23
C PHE A 158 -8.08 -3.99 9.42
N ARG A 159 -7.56 -4.41 10.56
CA ARG A 159 -7.44 -3.59 11.76
C ARG A 159 -6.06 -2.93 11.78
N MET A 160 -6.01 -1.60 12.02
CA MET A 160 -4.76 -0.89 12.15
C MET A 160 -4.04 -1.29 13.44
N HIS A 161 -2.74 -1.48 13.35
CA HIS A 161 -1.91 -1.71 14.54
C HIS A 161 -1.64 -0.39 15.29
N GLY A 162 -1.30 -0.49 16.57
CA GLY A 162 -0.96 0.67 17.39
C GLY A 162 0.45 1.22 17.10
N PRO A 163 0.74 2.44 17.56
CA PRO A 163 2.05 3.10 17.39
C PRO A 163 3.17 2.47 18.23
N GLY A 164 2.82 1.57 19.15
CA GLY A 164 3.72 0.94 20.10
C GLY A 164 3.56 1.48 21.52
N ILE A 165 4.21 0.78 22.48
CA ILE A 165 4.11 1.11 23.91
C ILE A 165 4.71 2.50 24.16
N GLY A 166 3.97 3.33 24.93
CA GLY A 166 4.42 4.66 25.36
C GLY A 166 4.49 5.70 24.25
N ARG A 167 3.83 5.49 23.10
CA ARG A 167 3.81 6.42 21.98
C ARG A 167 2.39 6.78 21.58
N ASP A 168 2.15 8.06 21.34
CA ASP A 168 0.86 8.55 20.85
C ASP A 168 0.75 8.38 19.34
N SER A 169 1.85 8.49 18.62
CA SER A 169 1.90 8.25 17.19
C SER A 169 3.25 7.68 16.74
N ARG A 170 3.24 7.01 15.57
CA ARG A 170 4.44 6.50 14.91
C ARG A 170 4.27 6.42 13.41
N VAL A 171 5.35 6.73 12.69
CA VAL A 171 5.41 6.58 11.24
C VAL A 171 5.84 5.16 10.88
N PHE A 172 5.11 4.58 9.94
CA PHE A 172 5.35 3.27 9.35
C PHE A 172 5.46 3.39 7.83
N ARG A 173 5.81 2.30 7.18
CA ARG A 173 5.79 2.17 5.73
C ARG A 173 4.94 0.97 5.34
N SER A 174 4.11 1.13 4.32
CA SER A 174 3.51 0.00 3.63
C SER A 174 4.08 -0.13 2.23
N PHE A 175 4.18 -1.37 1.79
CA PHE A 175 4.59 -1.75 0.45
C PHE A 175 3.46 -2.58 -0.14
N TYR A 176 2.88 -2.08 -1.20
CA TYR A 176 1.89 -2.78 -1.99
C TYR A 176 2.61 -3.33 -3.20
N SER A 177 2.62 -4.64 -3.36
CA SER A 177 3.25 -5.29 -4.50
C SER A 177 2.27 -6.18 -5.21
N THR A 178 2.24 -6.09 -6.53
CA THR A 178 1.60 -7.06 -7.39
C THR A 178 2.63 -7.85 -8.16
N THR A 179 2.34 -9.11 -8.43
CA THR A 179 3.19 -10.01 -9.23
C THR A 179 2.29 -10.78 -10.18
N ASP A 180 2.59 -10.75 -11.46
CA ASP A 180 1.91 -11.58 -12.43
C ASP A 180 2.31 -13.04 -12.22
N LEU A 181 1.33 -13.88 -11.93
CA LEU A 181 1.55 -15.30 -11.68
C LEU A 181 1.72 -16.10 -12.98
N ALA A 182 1.08 -15.66 -14.05
CA ALA A 182 1.15 -16.36 -15.34
C ALA A 182 2.59 -16.36 -15.86
N THR A 183 3.22 -15.19 -15.93
CA THR A 183 4.61 -15.09 -16.42
C THR A 183 5.64 -15.66 -15.47
N LEU A 184 5.31 -15.79 -14.17
CA LEU A 184 6.21 -16.41 -13.20
C LEU A 184 6.45 -17.90 -13.48
N PHE A 185 5.48 -18.59 -14.07
CA PHE A 185 5.49 -20.04 -14.31
C PHE A 185 5.63 -20.43 -15.78
N THR A 186 5.81 -19.46 -16.68
CA THR A 186 6.03 -19.71 -18.10
C THR A 186 7.49 -19.52 -18.49
N GLU A 187 7.97 -20.28 -19.47
CA GLU A 187 9.36 -20.20 -19.95
C GLU A 187 9.67 -18.84 -20.60
N ASP A 188 8.66 -18.19 -21.19
CA ASP A 188 8.80 -16.95 -21.97
C ASP A 188 8.48 -15.68 -21.20
N GLY A 189 7.91 -15.79 -19.99
CA GLY A 189 7.28 -14.67 -19.31
C GLY A 189 8.22 -13.76 -18.54
N GLY A 190 9.25 -14.31 -17.95
CA GLY A 190 10.09 -13.57 -17.03
C GLY A 190 9.37 -13.18 -15.73
N TYR A 191 10.01 -12.32 -14.94
CA TYR A 191 9.45 -11.84 -13.69
C TYR A 191 8.81 -10.46 -13.85
N ASN A 192 7.50 -10.39 -13.69
CA ASN A 192 6.74 -9.15 -13.75
C ASN A 192 6.15 -8.82 -12.37
N SER A 193 6.58 -7.71 -11.81
CA SER A 193 6.13 -7.27 -10.48
C SER A 193 6.33 -5.78 -10.31
N ILE A 194 5.31 -5.11 -9.78
CA ILE A 194 5.34 -3.69 -9.41
C ILE A 194 5.17 -3.54 -7.92
N THR A 195 5.83 -2.55 -7.34
CA THR A 195 5.72 -2.21 -5.92
C THR A 195 5.58 -0.71 -5.73
N TRP A 196 4.58 -0.31 -4.91
CA TRP A 196 4.43 1.04 -4.39
C TRP A 196 4.65 1.06 -2.88
N SER A 197 5.46 2.00 -2.39
CA SER A 197 5.71 2.15 -0.95
C SER A 197 5.20 3.50 -0.47
N ILE A 198 4.22 3.46 0.43
CA ILE A 198 3.55 4.63 0.96
C ILE A 198 3.82 4.70 2.47
N PRO A 199 4.45 5.79 2.96
CA PRO A 199 4.56 6.03 4.39
C PRO A 199 3.21 6.46 4.96
N TYR A 200 2.94 6.10 6.22
CA TYR A 200 1.73 6.47 6.94
C TYR A 200 2.00 6.64 8.44
N LYS A 201 1.10 7.30 9.12
CA LYS A 201 1.14 7.48 10.56
C LYS A 201 0.02 6.67 11.22
N SER A 202 0.35 5.88 12.23
CA SER A 202 -0.63 5.31 13.16
C SER A 202 -0.60 6.13 14.43
N GLN A 203 -1.76 6.56 14.92
CA GLN A 203 -1.91 7.35 16.15
C GLN A 203 -2.97 6.73 17.06
N ARG A 204 -2.86 6.99 18.34
CA ARG A 204 -3.92 6.62 19.29
C ARG A 204 -5.16 7.46 19.02
N SER A 205 -6.32 6.81 19.07
CA SER A 205 -7.58 7.54 19.21
C SER A 205 -7.60 8.23 20.58
N GLU A 206 -8.02 9.47 20.61
CA GLU A 206 -8.30 10.18 21.85
C GLU A 206 -9.47 9.52 22.60
#